data_7c3d4073d1b1c1a824105fc19c85b1d0
#
_entry.id   7c3d4073d1b1c1a824105fc19c85b1d0
#
_cell.length_a   1.000
_cell.length_b   1.000
_cell.length_c   1.000
_cell.angle_alpha   90.00
_cell.angle_beta   90.00
_cell.angle_gamma   90.00
#
_symmetry.space_group_name_H-M   'P 1'
#
loop_
_entity.id
_entity.type
_entity.pdbx_description
1 polymer ?
#
loop_
_entity_poly.entity_id
_entity_poly.type
_entity_poly.pdbx_seq_one_letter_code
_entity_poly.pdbx_strand_id
1 'polypeptide(L)'
;MSIETGTDSDYGLLDTRYAIYFAPRRGSALKRFADAWLGRDPDRDEPVAQPVVEGLTPHRLHEITASPRHYGFHATLKAPFMPIPRLEADALVGDVESFAAAHRALEVRLCVGELDGFLALVPDAPAPDLDRLAADCVRGFDRYRAPLPDRDRERRDLARLSRAEREHLERWGYPYVLDRFRFHMTLTGPLEQPERGRVAAILENALAPYLAEPVAIDQLALFTQTHRVAPFRVVARFPLHR
;
A
#
# COMPACT_ATOMS: atom_id res chain seq x y z
N MET A 1 4.47 51.03 0.90
CA MET A 1 3.78 50.03 0.09
C MET A 1 4.64 48.76 0.21
N SER A 2 4.39 48.00 1.27
CA SER A 2 5.20 46.83 1.64
C SER A 2 4.51 45.60 1.08
N ILE A 3 5.22 44.85 0.24
CA ILE A 3 4.77 43.61 -0.32
C ILE A 3 5.08 42.51 0.73
N GLU A 4 4.06 41.94 1.34
CA GLU A 4 4.18 40.78 2.18
C GLU A 4 4.53 39.59 1.27
N THR A 5 5.73 39.07 1.41
CA THR A 5 6.13 37.80 0.87
C THR A 5 5.54 36.67 1.75
N GLY A 6 4.32 36.24 1.40
CA GLY A 6 3.72 35.07 1.98
C GLY A 6 4.57 33.84 1.59
N THR A 7 5.08 33.15 2.59
CA THR A 7 5.92 31.98 2.43
C THR A 7 5.13 30.81 1.83
N ASP A 8 5.52 30.39 0.66
CA ASP A 8 5.00 29.27 -0.16
C ASP A 8 5.15 27.88 0.53
N SER A 9 5.66 27.88 1.76
CA SER A 9 6.02 26.69 2.54
C SER A 9 4.86 26.04 3.32
N ASP A 10 3.78 26.78 3.55
CA ASP A 10 2.70 26.31 4.44
C ASP A 10 1.59 25.52 3.69
N TYR A 11 1.43 25.74 2.38
CA TYR A 11 0.41 25.05 1.58
C TYR A 11 0.82 23.62 1.17
N GLY A 12 2.11 23.32 1.09
CA GLY A 12 2.64 22.01 0.70
C GLY A 12 2.47 20.92 1.77
N LEU A 13 2.47 21.29 3.05
CA LEU A 13 2.32 20.35 4.18
C LEU A 13 0.87 19.90 4.42
N LEU A 14 -0.11 20.70 3.97
CA LEU A 14 -1.54 20.42 4.20
C LEU A 14 -2.09 19.21 3.42
N ASP A 15 -1.38 18.72 2.41
CA ASP A 15 -1.80 17.56 1.60
C ASP A 15 -0.89 16.34 1.73
N THR A 16 0.20 16.43 2.50
CA THR A 16 1.10 15.30 2.75
C THR A 16 0.37 14.17 3.48
N ARG A 17 0.52 12.95 2.98
CA ARG A 17 -0.02 11.75 3.63
C ARG A 17 1.10 10.77 3.92
N TYR A 18 0.94 10.05 5.02
CA TYR A 18 1.78 8.91 5.39
C TYR A 18 0.97 7.63 5.34
N ALA A 19 1.65 6.52 5.09
CA ALA A 19 1.05 5.18 5.16
C ALA A 19 2.08 4.20 5.70
N ILE A 20 1.63 3.16 6.42
CA ILE A 20 2.50 2.08 6.88
C ILE A 20 2.12 0.83 6.10
N TYR A 21 3.06 0.33 5.33
CA TYR A 21 2.89 -0.77 4.41
C TYR A 21 3.89 -1.89 4.70
N PHE A 22 3.55 -3.08 4.29
CA PHE A 22 4.55 -4.08 3.94
C PHE A 22 4.95 -3.87 2.48
N ALA A 23 6.23 -3.94 2.20
CA ALA A 23 6.77 -4.04 0.84
C ALA A 23 7.97 -5.00 0.86
N PRO A 24 8.13 -5.91 -0.11
CA PRO A 24 9.24 -6.87 -0.11
C PRO A 24 10.59 -6.16 -0.03
N ARG A 25 11.59 -6.86 0.52
CA ARG A 25 12.94 -6.29 0.73
C ARG A 25 13.50 -5.70 -0.55
N ARG A 26 14.16 -4.56 -0.40
CA ARG A 26 14.89 -3.90 -1.50
C ARG A 26 15.84 -4.91 -2.14
N GLY A 27 15.78 -5.04 -3.47
CA GLY A 27 16.61 -5.96 -4.22
C GLY A 27 16.23 -7.45 -4.13
N SER A 28 15.15 -7.83 -3.45
CA SER A 28 14.61 -9.19 -3.53
C SER A 28 14.08 -9.51 -4.93
N ALA A 29 14.06 -10.78 -5.30
CA ALA A 29 13.58 -11.21 -6.62
C ALA A 29 12.11 -10.83 -6.85
N LEU A 30 11.25 -11.05 -5.84
CA LEU A 30 9.84 -10.68 -5.89
C LEU A 30 9.66 -9.16 -6.07
N LYS A 31 10.45 -8.33 -5.34
CA LYS A 31 10.38 -6.87 -5.51
C LYS A 31 10.78 -6.44 -6.91
N ARG A 32 11.91 -6.95 -7.44
CA ARG A 32 12.35 -6.60 -8.80
C ARG A 32 11.31 -6.96 -9.86
N PHE A 33 10.72 -8.16 -9.75
CA PHE A 33 9.62 -8.54 -10.63
C PHE A 33 8.46 -7.57 -10.55
N ALA A 34 8.01 -7.25 -9.34
CA ALA A 34 6.84 -6.42 -9.13
C ALA A 34 7.05 -4.95 -9.53
N ASP A 35 8.25 -4.39 -9.27
CA ASP A 35 8.59 -3.04 -9.72
C ASP A 35 8.60 -2.96 -11.26
N ALA A 36 9.15 -3.98 -11.94
CA ALA A 36 9.11 -4.07 -13.39
C ALA A 36 7.67 -4.27 -13.90
N TRP A 37 6.89 -5.18 -13.31
CA TRP A 37 5.48 -5.39 -13.68
C TRP A 37 4.67 -4.10 -13.57
N LEU A 38 4.77 -3.39 -12.44
CA LEU A 38 4.07 -2.13 -12.24
C LEU A 38 4.67 -0.97 -13.04
N GLY A 39 5.93 -1.04 -13.42
CA GLY A 39 6.64 0.01 -14.15
C GLY A 39 7.18 1.13 -13.26
N ARG A 40 7.40 0.88 -11.94
CA ARG A 40 7.96 1.88 -11.03
C ARG A 40 8.58 1.25 -9.78
N ASP A 41 9.72 1.82 -9.35
CA ASP A 41 10.35 1.56 -8.06
C ASP A 41 10.01 2.70 -7.06
N PRO A 42 9.18 2.45 -6.04
CA PRO A 42 8.82 3.46 -5.03
C PRO A 42 9.96 3.78 -4.05
N ASP A 43 11.03 2.95 -3.98
CA ASP A 43 12.19 3.21 -3.13
C ASP A 43 13.12 4.26 -3.73
N ARG A 44 13.19 4.33 -5.06
CA ARG A 44 14.00 5.31 -5.81
C ARG A 44 13.15 6.44 -6.36
N ASP A 45 11.84 6.26 -6.35
CA ASP A 45 10.88 7.14 -7.01
C ASP A 45 11.13 7.28 -8.52
N GLU A 46 11.49 6.18 -9.16
CA GLU A 46 11.91 6.11 -10.56
C GLU A 46 11.02 5.18 -11.38
N PRO A 47 10.79 5.50 -12.66
CA PRO A 47 10.15 4.56 -13.57
C PRO A 47 11.07 3.35 -13.82
N VAL A 48 10.46 2.18 -13.99
CA VAL A 48 11.11 0.92 -14.35
C VAL A 48 10.51 0.43 -15.67
N ALA A 49 11.37 -0.06 -16.58
CA ALA A 49 10.89 -0.64 -17.83
C ALA A 49 10.01 -1.85 -17.56
N GLN A 50 8.79 -1.84 -18.12
CA GLN A 50 7.88 -2.97 -18.02
C GLN A 50 8.32 -4.12 -18.94
N PRO A 51 8.10 -5.39 -18.55
CA PRO A 51 8.49 -6.53 -19.35
C PRO A 51 7.63 -6.66 -20.62
N VAL A 52 8.20 -7.30 -21.64
CA VAL A 52 7.42 -7.85 -22.73
C VAL A 52 6.73 -9.12 -22.24
N VAL A 53 5.42 -9.18 -22.34
CA VAL A 53 4.59 -10.27 -21.82
C VAL A 53 3.80 -10.87 -22.97
N GLU A 54 3.97 -12.18 -23.20
CA GLU A 54 3.18 -12.88 -24.23
C GLU A 54 1.67 -12.79 -23.91
N GLY A 55 0.89 -12.48 -24.92
CA GLY A 55 -0.57 -12.30 -24.78
C GLY A 55 -1.04 -10.97 -24.18
N LEU A 56 -0.10 -10.03 -23.92
CA LEU A 56 -0.41 -8.72 -23.39
C LEU A 56 0.45 -7.64 -24.09
N THR A 57 -0.20 -6.68 -24.76
CA THR A 57 0.55 -5.59 -25.41
C THR A 57 1.21 -4.68 -24.35
N PRO A 58 2.36 -4.05 -24.65
CA PRO A 58 3.01 -3.09 -23.74
C PRO A 58 2.06 -1.96 -23.31
N HIS A 59 1.26 -1.44 -24.23
CA HIS A 59 0.24 -0.42 -23.93
C HIS A 59 -0.79 -0.94 -22.92
N ARG A 60 -1.31 -2.16 -23.13
CA ARG A 60 -2.30 -2.73 -22.21
C ARG A 60 -1.73 -3.04 -20.84
N LEU A 61 -0.49 -3.56 -20.76
CA LEU A 61 0.19 -3.74 -19.48
C LEU A 61 0.32 -2.40 -18.74
N HIS A 62 0.69 -1.34 -19.46
CA HIS A 62 0.79 0.00 -18.89
C HIS A 62 -0.54 0.52 -18.32
N GLU A 63 -1.64 0.31 -19.04
CA GLU A 63 -2.99 0.71 -18.60
C GLU A 63 -3.46 -0.05 -17.37
N ILE A 64 -3.39 -1.38 -17.39
CA ILE A 64 -3.92 -2.21 -16.29
C ILE A 64 -3.11 -2.05 -14.99
N THR A 65 -1.87 -1.58 -15.08
CA THR A 65 -1.01 -1.32 -13.91
C THR A 65 -1.01 0.16 -13.48
N ALA A 66 -1.75 1.04 -14.14
CA ALA A 66 -1.71 2.49 -13.86
C ALA A 66 -2.09 2.83 -12.41
N SER A 67 -3.16 2.22 -11.88
CA SER A 67 -3.60 2.44 -10.51
C SER A 67 -2.59 1.93 -9.47
N PRO A 68 -2.16 0.66 -9.46
CA PRO A 68 -1.19 0.18 -8.47
C PRO A 68 0.19 0.80 -8.64
N ARG A 69 0.61 1.22 -9.84
CA ARG A 69 1.87 1.95 -10.08
C ARG A 69 1.99 3.21 -9.24
N HIS A 70 0.89 3.92 -9.04
CA HIS A 70 0.84 5.14 -8.24
C HIS A 70 1.29 4.91 -6.78
N TYR A 71 1.02 3.75 -6.24
CA TYR A 71 1.40 3.36 -4.88
C TYR A 71 2.72 2.59 -4.80
N GLY A 72 3.12 1.90 -5.88
CA GLY A 72 4.17 0.90 -5.88
C GLY A 72 3.69 -0.44 -5.29
N PHE A 73 4.53 -1.47 -5.35
CA PHE A 73 4.15 -2.81 -4.89
C PHE A 73 4.21 -2.93 -3.37
N HIS A 74 3.06 -3.08 -2.73
CA HIS A 74 2.92 -3.07 -1.27
C HIS A 74 1.65 -3.80 -0.82
N ALA A 75 1.59 -4.10 0.47
CA ALA A 75 0.35 -4.38 1.18
C ALA A 75 0.10 -3.34 2.26
N THR A 76 -1.13 -2.86 2.37
CA THR A 76 -1.52 -1.82 3.34
C THR A 76 -1.70 -2.43 4.73
N LEU A 77 -0.91 -1.98 5.72
CA LEU A 77 -1.12 -2.29 7.15
C LEU A 77 -1.82 -1.13 7.86
N LYS A 78 -1.44 0.12 7.54
CA LYS A 78 -2.22 1.31 7.87
C LYS A 78 -2.41 2.16 6.62
N ALA A 79 -3.66 2.40 6.27
CA ALA A 79 -4.05 3.16 5.10
C ALA A 79 -3.50 4.61 5.15
N PRO A 80 -3.33 5.28 3.98
CA PRO A 80 -2.88 6.65 3.92
C PRO A 80 -3.69 7.59 4.80
N PHE A 81 -3.02 8.36 5.63
CA PHE A 81 -3.61 9.33 6.53
C PHE A 81 -2.90 10.68 6.44
N MET A 82 -3.62 11.75 6.65
CA MET A 82 -3.05 13.08 6.89
C MET A 82 -2.53 13.12 8.32
N PRO A 83 -1.32 13.68 8.55
CA PRO A 83 -0.78 13.81 9.89
C PRO A 83 -1.55 14.87 10.69
N ILE A 84 -1.52 14.72 12.03
CA ILE A 84 -1.95 15.81 12.92
C ILE A 84 -1.09 17.05 12.69
N PRO A 85 -1.63 18.27 12.93
CA PRO A 85 -0.83 19.48 12.83
C PRO A 85 0.43 19.41 13.70
N ARG A 86 1.54 19.92 13.17
CA ARG A 86 2.85 19.94 13.86
C ARG A 86 3.43 18.56 14.17
N LEU A 87 3.04 17.52 13.41
CA LEU A 87 3.73 16.23 13.49
C LEU A 87 5.18 16.43 13.07
N GLU A 88 6.11 16.10 13.97
CA GLU A 88 7.52 15.95 13.62
C GLU A 88 7.70 14.59 12.92
N ALA A 89 8.16 14.62 11.67
CA ALA A 89 8.32 13.41 10.87
C ALA A 89 9.26 12.39 11.57
N ASP A 90 10.30 12.88 12.26
CA ASP A 90 11.26 12.04 12.98
C ASP A 90 10.60 11.30 14.15
N ALA A 91 9.60 11.88 14.81
CA ALA A 91 8.84 11.19 15.85
C ALA A 91 8.05 10.01 15.29
N LEU A 92 7.40 10.19 14.13
CA LEU A 92 6.72 9.08 13.46
C LEU A 92 7.72 7.98 13.05
N VAL A 93 8.86 8.36 12.49
CA VAL A 93 9.93 7.43 12.07
C VAL A 93 10.41 6.60 13.27
N GLY A 94 10.76 7.25 14.38
CA GLY A 94 11.24 6.57 15.60
C GLY A 94 10.19 5.62 16.20
N ASP A 95 8.92 5.99 16.14
CA ASP A 95 7.85 5.12 16.64
C ASP A 95 7.58 3.93 15.72
N VAL A 96 7.69 4.09 14.39
CA VAL A 96 7.59 2.96 13.45
C VAL A 96 8.77 2.00 13.65
N GLU A 97 9.97 2.51 13.90
CA GLU A 97 11.15 1.70 14.21
C GLU A 97 10.95 0.90 15.51
N SER A 98 10.53 1.57 16.57
CA SER A 98 10.27 0.94 17.87
C SER A 98 9.16 -0.11 17.78
N PHE A 99 8.10 0.19 17.05
CA PHE A 99 7.01 -0.75 16.79
C PHE A 99 7.50 -1.97 16.02
N ALA A 100 8.28 -1.77 14.95
CA ALA A 100 8.81 -2.87 14.14
C ALA A 100 9.72 -3.79 14.98
N ALA A 101 10.59 -3.21 15.81
CA ALA A 101 11.48 -3.97 16.70
C ALA A 101 10.71 -4.83 17.73
N ALA A 102 9.50 -4.43 18.11
CA ALA A 102 8.65 -5.16 19.07
C ALA A 102 7.78 -6.26 18.42
N HIS A 103 7.71 -6.35 17.10
CA HIS A 103 6.88 -7.32 16.39
C HIS A 103 7.75 -8.33 15.63
N ARG A 104 7.31 -9.60 15.64
CA ARG A 104 8.04 -10.68 14.96
C ARG A 104 7.77 -10.70 13.47
N ALA A 105 8.80 -11.05 12.70
CA ALA A 105 8.68 -11.40 11.30
C ALA A 105 7.78 -12.64 11.13
N LEU A 106 7.02 -12.66 10.05
CA LEU A 106 6.08 -13.72 9.71
C LEU A 106 6.45 -14.31 8.35
N GLU A 107 6.07 -15.56 8.12
CA GLU A 107 6.14 -16.20 6.81
C GLU A 107 4.72 -16.53 6.33
N VAL A 108 4.37 -16.10 5.13
CA VAL A 108 3.03 -16.25 4.57
C VAL A 108 3.11 -16.80 3.15
N ARG A 109 2.42 -17.92 2.89
CA ARG A 109 2.23 -18.39 1.52
C ARG A 109 1.25 -17.48 0.81
N LEU A 110 1.65 -16.99 -0.36
CA LEU A 110 0.84 -16.12 -1.19
C LEU A 110 0.49 -16.79 -2.52
N CYS A 111 -0.64 -16.44 -3.07
CA CYS A 111 -1.08 -16.84 -4.41
C CYS A 111 -1.64 -15.62 -5.15
N VAL A 112 -1.79 -15.75 -6.48
CA VAL A 112 -2.53 -14.77 -7.27
C VAL A 112 -4.02 -14.98 -6.98
N GLY A 113 -4.67 -13.93 -6.52
CA GLY A 113 -6.10 -13.92 -6.20
C GLY A 113 -6.83 -12.74 -6.82
N GLU A 114 -8.14 -12.85 -6.85
CA GLU A 114 -9.06 -11.80 -7.29
C GLU A 114 -9.69 -11.11 -6.09
N LEU A 115 -9.70 -9.78 -6.10
CA LEU A 115 -10.40 -8.93 -5.15
C LEU A 115 -11.16 -7.82 -5.89
N ASP A 116 -12.49 -7.78 -5.71
CA ASP A 116 -13.32 -6.69 -6.22
C ASP A 116 -13.03 -6.34 -7.72
N GLY A 117 -12.70 -7.37 -8.53
CA GLY A 117 -12.43 -7.25 -9.96
C GLY A 117 -10.98 -6.96 -10.34
N PHE A 118 -10.05 -6.79 -9.39
CA PHE A 118 -8.61 -6.65 -9.66
C PHE A 118 -7.81 -7.88 -9.20
N LEU A 119 -6.59 -8.03 -9.71
CA LEU A 119 -5.68 -9.13 -9.33
C LEU A 119 -4.64 -8.62 -8.33
N ALA A 120 -4.35 -9.45 -7.34
CA ALA A 120 -3.37 -9.18 -6.30
C ALA A 120 -2.71 -10.46 -5.81
N LEU A 121 -1.57 -10.35 -5.12
CA LEU A 121 -1.12 -11.42 -4.24
C LEU A 121 -1.90 -11.38 -2.94
N VAL A 122 -2.44 -12.51 -2.56
CA VAL A 122 -3.22 -12.72 -1.33
C VAL A 122 -2.69 -13.96 -0.59
N PRO A 123 -2.90 -14.08 0.74
CA PRO A 123 -2.62 -15.33 1.45
C PRO A 123 -3.43 -16.49 0.86
N ASP A 124 -2.79 -17.65 0.70
CA ASP A 124 -3.44 -18.88 0.22
C ASP A 124 -4.29 -19.57 1.30
N ALA A 125 -4.08 -19.17 2.57
CA ALA A 125 -4.81 -19.64 3.73
C ALA A 125 -4.99 -18.49 4.76
N PRO A 126 -5.90 -18.64 5.75
CA PRO A 126 -6.03 -17.66 6.82
C PRO A 126 -4.70 -17.37 7.53
N ALA A 127 -4.37 -16.10 7.71
CA ALA A 127 -3.10 -15.64 8.29
C ALA A 127 -3.34 -14.75 9.54
N PRO A 128 -3.81 -15.31 10.68
CA PRO A 128 -4.25 -14.53 11.84
C PRO A 128 -3.15 -13.67 12.48
N ASP A 129 -1.88 -14.09 12.39
CA ASP A 129 -0.76 -13.28 12.89
C ASP A 129 -0.52 -12.05 12.00
N LEU A 130 -0.74 -12.17 10.70
CA LEU A 130 -0.68 -11.04 9.77
C LEU A 130 -1.85 -10.07 10.01
N ASP A 131 -3.05 -10.59 10.25
CA ASP A 131 -4.23 -9.78 10.59
C ASP A 131 -4.00 -9.01 11.91
N ARG A 132 -3.35 -9.67 12.89
CA ARG A 132 -2.97 -9.04 14.16
C ARG A 132 -1.94 -7.93 13.95
N LEU A 133 -0.89 -8.16 13.17
CA LEU A 133 0.12 -7.14 12.85
C LEU A 133 -0.53 -5.90 12.20
N ALA A 134 -1.46 -6.11 11.25
CA ALA A 134 -2.19 -5.02 10.63
C ALA A 134 -3.09 -4.28 11.63
N ALA A 135 -3.79 -4.99 12.50
CA ALA A 135 -4.63 -4.40 13.54
C ALA A 135 -3.80 -3.57 14.53
N ASP A 136 -2.61 -4.05 14.91
CA ASP A 136 -1.70 -3.34 15.80
C ASP A 136 -1.11 -2.10 15.13
N CYS A 137 -0.79 -2.15 13.82
CA CYS A 137 -0.43 -0.95 13.05
C CYS A 137 -1.56 0.09 13.06
N VAL A 138 -2.81 -0.33 12.82
CA VAL A 138 -3.96 0.59 12.85
C VAL A 138 -4.07 1.29 14.19
N ARG A 139 -4.02 0.54 15.30
CA ARG A 139 -4.19 1.07 16.66
C ARG A 139 -2.99 1.91 17.11
N GLY A 140 -1.77 1.42 16.87
CA GLY A 140 -0.54 2.04 17.33
C GLY A 140 -0.29 3.42 16.71
N PHE A 141 -0.66 3.57 15.45
CA PHE A 141 -0.39 4.81 14.69
C PHE A 141 -1.63 5.70 14.49
N ASP A 142 -2.77 5.40 15.12
CA ASP A 142 -3.96 6.26 14.97
C ASP A 142 -3.77 7.64 15.62
N ARG A 143 -2.91 7.74 16.63
CA ARG A 143 -2.56 9.00 17.29
C ARG A 143 -1.91 10.04 16.37
N TYR A 144 -1.34 9.60 15.25
CA TYR A 144 -0.70 10.48 14.26
C TYR A 144 -1.65 10.96 13.16
N ARG A 145 -2.84 10.40 13.11
CA ARG A 145 -3.81 10.69 12.07
C ARG A 145 -4.70 11.88 12.46
N ALA A 146 -4.72 12.90 11.60
CA ALA A 146 -5.72 13.95 11.68
C ALA A 146 -7.13 13.39 11.42
N PRO A 147 -8.19 14.04 11.90
CA PRO A 147 -9.57 13.69 11.55
C PRO A 147 -9.74 13.58 10.04
N LEU A 148 -10.59 12.65 9.60
CA LEU A 148 -10.87 12.46 8.18
C LEU A 148 -11.57 13.72 7.62
N PRO A 149 -10.99 14.41 6.60
CA PRO A 149 -11.65 15.54 5.97
C PRO A 149 -12.97 15.15 5.32
N ASP A 150 -13.97 16.02 5.34
CA ASP A 150 -15.29 15.77 4.73
C ASP A 150 -15.18 15.42 3.25
N ARG A 151 -14.31 16.09 2.51
CA ARG A 151 -14.00 15.76 1.10
C ARG A 151 -13.54 14.31 0.89
N ASP A 152 -12.86 13.70 1.86
CA ASP A 152 -12.41 12.31 1.77
C ASP A 152 -13.49 11.33 2.18
N ARG A 153 -14.41 11.75 3.04
CA ARG A 153 -15.62 11.03 3.40
C ARG A 153 -16.58 10.98 2.21
N GLU A 154 -16.83 12.12 1.56
CA GLU A 154 -17.74 12.27 0.41
C GLU A 154 -17.29 11.48 -0.82
N ARG A 155 -15.98 11.31 -1.01
CA ARG A 155 -15.43 10.49 -2.10
C ARG A 155 -15.71 9.00 -1.96
N ARG A 156 -16.10 8.55 -0.78
CA ARG A 156 -16.44 7.15 -0.52
C ARG A 156 -17.92 6.96 -0.74
N ASP A 157 -18.27 5.96 -1.52
CA ASP A 157 -19.65 5.55 -1.68
C ASP A 157 -20.14 4.89 -0.37
N LEU A 158 -20.58 5.72 0.57
CA LEU A 158 -21.02 5.28 1.89
C LEU A 158 -22.21 4.30 1.80
N ALA A 159 -22.98 4.34 0.71
CA ALA A 159 -24.09 3.44 0.49
C ALA A 159 -23.64 1.98 0.28
N ARG A 160 -22.44 1.78 -0.26
CA ARG A 160 -21.85 0.45 -0.45
C ARG A 160 -21.17 -0.11 0.78
N LEU A 161 -20.89 0.71 1.78
CA LEU A 161 -20.26 0.24 3.01
C LEU A 161 -21.28 -0.41 3.95
N SER A 162 -20.92 -1.56 4.51
CA SER A 162 -21.65 -2.18 5.63
C SER A 162 -21.61 -1.27 6.85
N ARG A 163 -22.44 -1.56 7.85
CA ARG A 163 -22.44 -0.82 9.11
C ARG A 163 -21.07 -0.84 9.79
N ALA A 164 -20.42 -2.00 9.88
CA ALA A 164 -19.11 -2.15 10.51
C ALA A 164 -18.03 -1.33 9.74
N GLU A 165 -18.07 -1.35 8.41
CA GLU A 165 -17.13 -0.58 7.59
C GLU A 165 -17.32 0.94 7.76
N ARG A 166 -18.56 1.41 7.92
CA ARG A 166 -18.83 2.82 8.25
C ARG A 166 -18.30 3.17 9.65
N GLU A 167 -18.52 2.33 10.65
CA GLU A 167 -17.97 2.51 12.00
C GLU A 167 -16.44 2.55 11.98
N HIS A 168 -15.80 1.68 11.20
CA HIS A 168 -14.34 1.71 11.01
C HIS A 168 -13.86 2.98 10.30
N LEU A 169 -14.57 3.44 9.27
CA LEU A 169 -14.23 4.69 8.57
C LEU A 169 -14.26 5.87 9.54
N GLU A 170 -15.29 5.99 10.37
CA GLU A 170 -15.40 7.06 11.35
C GLU A 170 -14.31 6.96 12.43
N ARG A 171 -14.07 5.77 12.95
CA ARG A 171 -13.13 5.56 14.06
C ARG A 171 -11.67 5.60 13.62
N TRP A 172 -11.33 4.99 12.47
CA TRP A 172 -9.95 4.73 12.02
C TRP A 172 -9.58 5.46 10.72
N GLY A 173 -10.52 6.18 10.09
CA GLY A 173 -10.31 6.88 8.82
C GLY A 173 -10.27 5.98 7.59
N TYR A 174 -10.48 4.66 7.76
CA TYR A 174 -10.48 3.68 6.67
C TYR A 174 -11.43 2.51 6.99
N PRO A 175 -12.28 2.07 6.03
CA PRO A 175 -13.32 1.08 6.31
C PRO A 175 -12.79 -0.36 6.44
N TYR A 176 -11.72 -0.69 5.70
CA TYR A 176 -11.20 -2.06 5.59
C TYR A 176 -10.05 -2.29 6.57
N VAL A 177 -10.35 -2.22 7.87
CA VAL A 177 -9.41 -2.45 8.98
C VAL A 177 -9.96 -3.49 9.93
N LEU A 178 -9.10 -4.02 10.81
CA LEU A 178 -9.44 -4.98 11.86
C LEU A 178 -10.14 -6.22 11.27
N ASP A 179 -11.38 -6.52 11.68
CA ASP A 179 -12.18 -7.64 11.19
C ASP A 179 -12.59 -7.53 9.71
N ARG A 180 -12.36 -6.39 9.08
CA ARG A 180 -12.56 -6.14 7.63
C ARG A 180 -11.24 -6.08 6.86
N PHE A 181 -10.13 -6.28 7.53
CA PHE A 181 -8.83 -6.30 6.88
C PHE A 181 -8.73 -7.50 5.93
N ARG A 182 -8.12 -7.27 4.77
CA ARG A 182 -7.76 -8.30 3.78
C ARG A 182 -6.38 -7.98 3.26
N PHE A 183 -5.41 -8.79 3.63
CA PHE A 183 -4.05 -8.63 3.09
C PHE A 183 -4.07 -8.84 1.57
N HIS A 184 -3.54 -7.88 0.84
CA HIS A 184 -3.38 -7.99 -0.61
C HIS A 184 -2.25 -7.06 -1.09
N MET A 185 -1.54 -7.51 -2.12
CA MET A 185 -0.54 -6.72 -2.84
C MET A 185 -0.99 -6.58 -4.29
N THR A 186 -1.48 -5.40 -4.65
CA THR A 186 -2.18 -5.17 -5.92
C THR A 186 -1.26 -5.27 -7.12
N LEU A 187 -1.67 -6.03 -8.13
CA LEU A 187 -0.96 -6.25 -9.38
C LEU A 187 -1.62 -5.56 -10.58
N THR A 188 -2.94 -5.39 -10.55
CA THR A 188 -3.68 -4.72 -11.63
C THR A 188 -4.73 -3.77 -11.09
N GLY A 189 -5.22 -2.86 -11.91
CA GLY A 189 -6.53 -2.24 -11.73
C GLY A 189 -7.67 -3.24 -12.00
N PRO A 190 -8.94 -2.81 -11.88
CA PRO A 190 -10.09 -3.65 -12.22
C PRO A 190 -10.04 -4.13 -13.68
N LEU A 191 -10.35 -5.40 -13.89
CA LEU A 191 -10.40 -6.05 -15.19
C LEU A 191 -11.73 -6.76 -15.36
N GLU A 192 -12.25 -6.75 -16.58
CA GLU A 192 -13.45 -7.50 -16.95
C GLU A 192 -13.09 -8.89 -17.48
N GLN A 193 -14.04 -9.83 -17.40
CA GLN A 193 -13.89 -11.12 -18.07
C GLN A 193 -14.08 -10.96 -19.58
N PRO A 194 -13.36 -11.75 -20.42
CA PRO A 194 -12.43 -12.82 -20.08
C PRO A 194 -10.97 -12.36 -19.84
N GLU A 195 -10.67 -11.06 -19.95
CA GLU A 195 -9.30 -10.55 -19.82
C GLU A 195 -8.70 -10.85 -18.45
N ARG A 196 -9.49 -10.68 -17.38
CA ARG A 196 -9.05 -10.96 -16.01
C ARG A 196 -8.50 -12.37 -15.85
N GLY A 197 -9.20 -13.38 -16.39
CA GLY A 197 -8.74 -14.76 -16.37
C GLY A 197 -7.42 -14.98 -17.13
N ARG A 198 -7.25 -14.32 -18.30
CA ARG A 198 -6.00 -14.40 -19.06
C ARG A 198 -4.84 -13.77 -18.32
N VAL A 199 -5.03 -12.59 -17.74
CA VAL A 199 -3.99 -11.89 -16.97
C VAL A 199 -3.67 -12.64 -15.69
N ALA A 200 -4.65 -13.27 -15.04
CA ALA A 200 -4.40 -14.13 -13.87
C ALA A 200 -3.47 -15.29 -14.23
N ALA A 201 -3.74 -16.02 -15.30
CA ALA A 201 -2.87 -17.12 -15.74
C ALA A 201 -1.45 -16.66 -16.09
N ILE A 202 -1.30 -15.50 -16.73
CA ILE A 202 0.01 -14.88 -16.99
C ILE A 202 0.75 -14.62 -15.68
N LEU A 203 0.09 -14.00 -14.70
CA LEU A 203 0.67 -13.67 -13.40
C LEU A 203 1.01 -14.91 -12.58
N GLU A 204 0.16 -15.94 -12.57
CA GLU A 204 0.42 -17.23 -11.89
C GLU A 204 1.70 -17.86 -12.43
N ASN A 205 1.85 -17.95 -13.75
CA ASN A 205 3.05 -18.50 -14.39
C ASN A 205 4.29 -17.64 -14.09
N ALA A 206 4.19 -16.32 -14.21
CA ALA A 206 5.32 -15.41 -14.01
C ALA A 206 5.76 -15.32 -12.55
N LEU A 207 4.84 -15.47 -11.60
CA LEU A 207 5.12 -15.39 -10.17
C LEU A 207 5.48 -16.73 -9.53
N ALA A 208 5.21 -17.88 -10.19
CA ALA A 208 5.47 -19.20 -9.64
C ALA A 208 6.88 -19.36 -9.02
N PRO A 209 7.99 -18.90 -9.66
CA PRO A 209 9.33 -19.02 -9.07
C PRO A 209 9.53 -18.20 -7.79
N TYR A 210 8.75 -17.15 -7.58
CA TYR A 210 8.87 -16.22 -6.45
C TYR A 210 7.94 -16.62 -5.29
N LEU A 211 6.96 -17.47 -5.54
CA LEU A 211 5.94 -17.91 -4.58
C LEU A 211 6.08 -19.41 -4.23
N ALA A 212 7.11 -20.07 -4.73
CA ALA A 212 7.40 -21.47 -4.40
C ALA A 212 7.60 -21.69 -2.89
N GLU A 213 8.21 -20.69 -2.23
CA GLU A 213 8.41 -20.65 -0.79
C GLU A 213 7.56 -19.55 -0.15
N PRO A 214 7.27 -19.63 1.16
CA PRO A 214 6.58 -18.56 1.87
C PRO A 214 7.30 -17.22 1.72
N VAL A 215 6.54 -16.15 1.58
CA VAL A 215 7.06 -14.78 1.53
C VAL A 215 7.25 -14.27 2.97
N ALA A 216 8.46 -13.82 3.26
CA ALA A 216 8.78 -13.22 4.55
C ALA A 216 8.16 -11.82 4.65
N ILE A 217 7.25 -11.64 5.61
CA ILE A 217 6.75 -10.34 6.05
C ILE A 217 7.67 -9.90 7.20
N ASP A 218 8.80 -9.32 6.85
CA ASP A 218 9.93 -9.14 7.76
C ASP A 218 10.35 -7.69 7.97
N GLN A 219 9.55 -6.75 7.46
CA GLN A 219 9.77 -5.32 7.63
C GLN A 219 8.48 -4.53 7.46
N LEU A 220 8.45 -3.37 8.09
CA LEU A 220 7.52 -2.30 7.79
C LEU A 220 8.17 -1.28 6.87
N ALA A 221 7.38 -0.61 6.05
CA ALA A 221 7.82 0.48 5.22
C ALA A 221 6.92 1.70 5.45
N LEU A 222 7.52 2.81 5.81
CA LEU A 222 6.83 4.10 5.87
C LEU A 222 6.85 4.72 4.49
N PHE A 223 5.67 4.98 3.96
CA PHE A 223 5.47 5.66 2.69
C PHE A 223 4.95 7.07 2.92
N THR A 224 5.30 7.97 2.01
CA THR A 224 4.73 9.32 1.97
C THR A 224 4.22 9.65 0.58
N GLN A 225 3.23 10.54 0.54
CA GLN A 225 2.73 11.20 -0.64
C GLN A 225 2.70 12.70 -0.36
N THR A 226 3.48 13.47 -1.09
CA THR A 226 3.66 14.91 -0.83
C THR A 226 2.43 15.75 -1.15
N HIS A 227 1.65 15.32 -2.14
CA HIS A 227 0.36 15.93 -2.52
C HIS A 227 -0.50 14.87 -3.25
N ARG A 228 -1.80 15.09 -3.34
CA ARG A 228 -2.78 14.06 -3.74
C ARG A 228 -2.57 13.40 -5.11
N VAL A 229 -1.91 14.06 -6.03
CA VAL A 229 -1.61 13.51 -7.37
C VAL A 229 -0.18 12.98 -7.49
N ALA A 230 0.69 13.25 -6.50
CA ALA A 230 2.03 12.66 -6.47
C ALA A 230 1.95 11.15 -6.21
N PRO A 231 2.85 10.36 -6.76
CA PRO A 231 2.95 8.95 -6.40
C PRO A 231 3.44 8.79 -4.95
N PHE A 232 3.08 7.66 -4.33
CA PHE A 232 3.65 7.29 -3.04
C PHE A 232 5.09 6.84 -3.18
N ARG A 233 5.97 7.25 -2.26
CA ARG A 233 7.37 6.84 -2.21
C ARG A 233 7.75 6.31 -0.82
N VAL A 234 8.74 5.45 -0.76
CA VAL A 234 9.29 4.93 0.50
C VAL A 234 10.13 6.02 1.16
N VAL A 235 9.84 6.30 2.44
CA VAL A 235 10.66 7.17 3.30
C VAL A 235 11.72 6.35 4.01
N ALA A 236 11.28 5.26 4.66
CA ALA A 236 12.16 4.39 5.45
C ALA A 236 11.60 2.96 5.52
N ARG A 237 12.47 2.02 5.87
CA ARG A 237 12.14 0.61 6.07
C ARG A 237 12.69 0.16 7.43
N PHE A 238 11.89 -0.58 8.17
CA PHE A 238 12.16 -0.98 9.53
C PHE A 238 12.02 -2.51 9.64
N PRO A 239 13.10 -3.24 9.94
CA PRO A 239 13.04 -4.68 10.08
C PRO A 239 12.17 -5.07 11.30
N LEU A 240 11.35 -6.09 11.13
CA LEU A 240 10.68 -6.76 12.22
C LEU A 240 11.70 -7.64 12.99
N HIS A 241 11.42 -7.92 14.25
CA HIS A 241 12.23 -8.82 15.06
C HIS A 241 12.18 -10.23 14.46
N ARG A 242 13.33 -10.90 14.41
CA ARG A 242 13.47 -12.30 13.94
C ARG A 242 12.99 -13.32 14.97
#